data_a0a9f5c0478dac397fa9dff2b0465a0f
#
_entry.id   a0a9f5c0478dac397fa9dff2b0465a0f
#
_cell.length_a   1.000
_cell.length_b   1.000
_cell.length_c   1.000
_cell.angle_alpha   90.00
_cell.angle_beta   90.00
_cell.angle_gamma   90.00
#
_symmetry.space_group_name_H-M   'P 1'
#
loop_
_entity.id
_entity.type
_entity.pdbx_description
1 polymer ?
#
loop_
_entity_poly.entity_id
_entity_poly.type
_entity_poly.pdbx_seq_one_letter_code
_entity_poly.pdbx_strand_id
1 'polypeptide(L)'
;YFRGIELNGLIRRHLGSAGLAGDFGVTAMVRVLLGLVIVGGSRLQHVTYLIGDPLIQRFCGLVHLPNRRTVSRWLQRFSGAWIERLRALNADVVARTVRMLPLRTLTLDVDGTVLSTGATVERAFRGFNPHHRKVPSYYPITAHLAETGHVLRVKNRSGNINDGKASIPFLRELFAQIADTLGRGFRLQFRMDGDFFKQTVLRLLIARGAGYAIKVPFWQWLELQRQIRECRRWQRVTGDVGCFEVRLPLTPWKLEVRVVIYRKVVHHRSAKNYQLDLFDPNDGYYEYSAVATSLALSSRKLWHFMCGRGAHEKVIGELKSGMAFDTIPTRHYGANSAWQQLVALAHNLITNFQIETGAPARRRSAKCTALHVL
;
A
#
# COMPACT_ATOMS: atom_id res chain seq x y z
N TYR A 1 10.33 23.02 -6.26
CA TYR A 1 9.19 22.13 -6.45
C TYR A 1 8.05 22.43 -5.46
N PHE A 2 8.26 22.35 -4.15
CA PHE A 2 7.19 22.54 -3.15
C PHE A 2 6.50 23.92 -3.21
N ARG A 3 7.19 24.96 -3.65
CA ARG A 3 6.57 26.28 -3.95
C ARG A 3 5.66 26.19 -5.17
N GLY A 4 6.12 25.56 -6.23
CA GLY A 4 5.34 25.41 -7.48
C GLY A 4 4.05 24.62 -7.34
N ILE A 5 3.98 23.66 -6.39
CA ILE A 5 2.76 22.92 -6.08
C ILE A 5 1.91 23.57 -4.98
N GLU A 6 2.32 24.71 -4.47
CA GLU A 6 1.65 25.43 -3.36
C GLU A 6 1.43 24.56 -2.12
N LEU A 7 2.40 23.70 -1.79
CA LEU A 7 2.29 22.74 -0.69
C LEU A 7 1.85 23.40 0.64
N ASN A 8 2.35 24.61 0.92
CA ASN A 8 1.98 25.33 2.13
C ASN A 8 0.48 25.69 2.15
N GLY A 9 -0.09 26.05 0.99
CA GLY A 9 -1.51 26.31 0.84
C GLY A 9 -2.35 25.06 1.08
N LEU A 10 -1.93 23.92 0.50
CA LEU A 10 -2.56 22.62 0.72
C LEU A 10 -2.52 22.21 2.20
N ILE A 11 -1.35 22.33 2.85
CA ILE A 11 -1.22 22.01 4.29
C ILE A 11 -2.16 22.86 5.12
N ARG A 12 -2.21 24.18 4.89
CA ARG A 12 -3.10 25.07 5.64
C ARG A 12 -4.57 24.75 5.40
N ARG A 13 -4.96 24.46 4.16
CA ARG A 13 -6.34 24.08 3.82
C ARG A 13 -6.82 22.88 4.61
N HIS A 14 -6.02 21.83 4.69
CA HIS A 14 -6.41 20.60 5.34
C HIS A 14 -6.16 20.58 6.85
N LEU A 15 -5.08 21.22 7.32
CA LEU A 15 -4.57 21.07 8.68
C LEU A 15 -4.46 22.39 9.46
N GLY A 16 -5.04 23.50 8.98
CA GLY A 16 -4.78 24.85 9.45
C GLY A 16 -4.72 25.05 10.96
N SER A 17 -5.61 24.39 11.73
CA SER A 17 -5.65 24.50 13.19
C SER A 17 -4.85 23.43 13.94
N ALA A 18 -4.10 22.55 13.24
CA ALA A 18 -3.29 21.48 13.87
C ALA A 18 -1.90 21.96 14.33
N GLY A 19 -1.52 23.22 14.11
CA GLY A 19 -0.23 23.77 14.53
C GLY A 19 -0.07 23.89 16.05
N LEU A 20 1.15 24.14 16.49
CA LEU A 20 1.46 24.59 17.84
C LEU A 20 1.52 26.14 17.86
N ALA A 21 1.54 26.72 19.04
CA ALA A 21 1.75 28.16 19.19
C ALA A 21 3.16 28.58 18.80
N GLY A 22 3.34 29.86 18.45
CA GLY A 22 4.62 30.44 18.04
C GLY A 22 5.07 29.95 16.67
N ASP A 23 6.37 29.78 16.50
CA ASP A 23 7.01 29.45 15.21
C ASP A 23 6.66 28.04 14.70
N PHE A 24 6.17 27.14 15.56
CA PHE A 24 5.86 25.77 15.21
C PHE A 24 4.43 25.60 14.66
N GLY A 25 4.02 26.49 13.75
CA GLY A 25 2.76 26.34 13.02
C GLY A 25 2.69 25.04 12.22
N VAL A 26 1.49 24.66 11.78
CA VAL A 26 1.25 23.37 11.12
C VAL A 26 2.13 23.15 9.89
N THR A 27 2.34 24.18 9.08
CA THR A 27 3.17 24.09 7.87
C THR A 27 4.62 23.75 8.22
N ALA A 28 5.17 24.40 9.23
CA ALA A 28 6.53 24.16 9.71
C ALA A 28 6.66 22.72 10.26
N MET A 29 5.72 22.29 11.10
CA MET A 29 5.73 20.94 11.69
C MET A 29 5.62 19.83 10.64
N VAL A 30 4.75 19.97 9.65
CA VAL A 30 4.65 19.01 8.53
C VAL A 30 5.97 18.99 7.76
N ARG A 31 6.54 20.17 7.43
CA ARG A 31 7.82 20.24 6.69
C ARG A 31 9.00 19.68 7.48
N VAL A 32 9.04 19.84 8.79
CA VAL A 32 10.06 19.19 9.65
C VAL A 32 10.01 17.66 9.50
N LEU A 33 8.81 17.08 9.53
CA LEU A 33 8.68 15.61 9.39
C LEU A 33 8.90 15.16 7.95
N LEU A 34 8.45 15.90 6.95
CA LEU A 34 8.78 15.61 5.55
C LEU A 34 10.30 15.67 5.33
N GLY A 35 10.96 16.74 5.80
CA GLY A 35 12.41 16.87 5.72
C GLY A 35 13.13 15.72 6.41
N LEU A 36 12.72 15.39 7.63
CA LEU A 36 13.29 14.24 8.38
C LEU A 36 13.22 12.94 7.58
N VAL A 37 12.05 12.62 7.03
CA VAL A 37 11.84 11.39 6.27
C VAL A 37 12.62 11.39 4.95
N ILE A 38 12.61 12.51 4.23
CA ILE A 38 13.29 12.66 2.92
C ILE A 38 14.80 12.50 3.05
N VAL A 39 15.41 13.01 4.12
CA VAL A 39 16.86 12.84 4.37
C VAL A 39 17.21 11.47 5.00
N GLY A 40 16.24 10.56 5.12
CA GLY A 40 16.45 9.21 5.63
C GLY A 40 16.38 9.07 7.16
N GLY A 41 15.86 10.08 7.85
CA GLY A 41 15.62 10.01 9.29
C GLY A 41 14.49 9.02 9.61
N SER A 42 14.77 8.03 10.46
CA SER A 42 13.83 6.95 10.81
C SER A 42 13.25 7.03 12.22
N ARG A 43 13.71 7.99 13.02
CA ARG A 43 13.26 8.16 14.41
C ARG A 43 13.10 9.64 14.74
N LEU A 44 12.16 10.00 15.62
CA LEU A 44 11.97 11.39 16.03
C LEU A 44 13.24 12.03 16.63
N GLN A 45 14.07 11.24 17.29
CA GLN A 45 15.35 11.73 17.82
C GLN A 45 16.30 12.19 16.71
N HIS A 46 16.15 11.69 15.47
CA HIS A 46 17.04 12.10 14.37
C HIS A 46 16.84 13.57 13.96
N VAL A 47 15.74 14.21 14.40
CA VAL A 47 15.60 15.67 14.27
C VAL A 47 16.78 16.42 14.89
N THR A 48 17.40 15.87 15.95
CA THR A 48 18.57 16.49 16.59
C THR A 48 19.79 16.55 15.67
N TYR A 49 19.90 15.63 14.71
CA TYR A 49 21.00 15.66 13.72
C TYR A 49 20.78 16.70 12.61
N LEU A 50 19.59 17.25 12.51
CA LEU A 50 19.23 18.27 11.54
C LEU A 50 19.34 19.70 12.13
N ILE A 51 19.54 19.79 13.44
CA ILE A 51 19.68 21.08 14.14
C ILE A 51 20.95 21.76 13.63
N GLY A 52 20.82 23.02 13.20
CA GLY A 52 21.93 23.79 12.65
C GLY A 52 22.18 23.61 11.15
N ASP A 53 21.49 22.68 10.49
CA ASP A 53 21.55 22.57 9.04
C ASP A 53 20.74 23.70 8.38
N PRO A 54 21.41 24.67 7.70
CA PRO A 54 20.74 25.84 7.12
C PRO A 54 19.79 25.47 5.97
N LEU A 55 20.04 24.37 5.26
CA LEU A 55 19.18 23.90 4.19
C LEU A 55 17.85 23.39 4.76
N ILE A 56 17.93 22.59 5.83
CA ILE A 56 16.73 22.06 6.51
C ILE A 56 15.96 23.19 7.21
N GLN A 57 16.64 24.12 7.86
CA GLN A 57 16.01 25.31 8.46
C GLN A 57 15.22 26.11 7.39
N ARG A 58 15.87 26.41 6.27
CA ARG A 58 15.24 27.09 5.13
C ARG A 58 14.10 26.28 4.53
N PHE A 59 14.26 24.95 4.40
CA PHE A 59 13.22 24.06 3.94
C PHE A 59 12.00 24.09 4.88
N CYS A 60 12.22 24.07 6.19
CA CYS A 60 11.14 24.10 7.19
C CYS A 60 10.54 25.51 7.37
N GLY A 61 11.26 26.55 6.97
CA GLY A 61 10.91 27.94 7.24
C GLY A 61 11.07 28.31 8.71
N LEU A 62 12.06 27.73 9.38
CA LEU A 62 12.33 27.87 10.81
C LEU A 62 13.78 28.29 11.04
N VAL A 63 14.02 29.21 11.99
CA VAL A 63 15.35 29.53 12.49
C VAL A 63 15.86 28.42 13.41
N HIS A 64 14.97 27.89 14.24
CA HIS A 64 15.27 26.79 15.16
C HIS A 64 14.33 25.63 14.94
N LEU A 65 14.88 24.42 14.75
CA LEU A 65 14.07 23.23 14.61
C LEU A 65 13.47 22.80 15.97
N PRO A 66 12.27 22.22 15.99
CA PRO A 66 11.68 21.71 17.20
C PRO A 66 12.50 20.52 17.73
N ASN A 67 12.59 20.35 19.04
CA ASN A 67 13.17 19.15 19.63
C ASN A 67 12.20 17.94 19.50
N ARG A 68 12.73 16.73 19.74
CA ARG A 68 11.96 15.49 19.62
C ARG A 68 10.68 15.47 20.46
N ARG A 69 10.70 16.08 21.66
CA ARG A 69 9.53 16.13 22.57
C ARG A 69 8.41 16.99 21.97
N THR A 70 8.77 18.10 21.38
CA THR A 70 7.83 19.00 20.68
C THR A 70 7.19 18.29 19.50
N VAL A 71 7.98 17.59 18.67
CA VAL A 71 7.46 16.80 17.54
C VAL A 71 6.55 15.66 18.03
N SER A 72 6.95 14.93 19.07
CA SER A 72 6.14 13.87 19.65
C SER A 72 4.81 14.39 20.19
N ARG A 73 4.81 15.50 20.96
CA ARG A 73 3.57 16.13 21.47
C ARG A 73 2.66 16.61 20.34
N TRP A 74 3.22 17.13 19.27
CA TRP A 74 2.45 17.51 18.12
C TRP A 74 1.76 16.33 17.46
N LEU A 75 2.47 15.22 17.20
CA LEU A 75 1.91 14.00 16.65
C LEU A 75 0.79 13.40 17.52
N GLN A 76 0.92 13.50 18.85
CA GLN A 76 -0.10 12.99 19.79
C GLN A 76 -1.43 13.76 19.73
N ARG A 77 -1.48 14.94 19.11
CA ARG A 77 -2.72 15.69 18.88
C ARG A 77 -3.59 15.08 17.78
N PHE A 78 -3.04 14.21 16.94
CA PHE A 78 -3.76 13.64 15.83
C PHE A 78 -4.77 12.58 16.27
N SER A 79 -6.04 12.92 16.16
CA SER A 79 -7.19 12.03 16.29
C SER A 79 -7.63 11.48 14.95
N GLY A 80 -8.67 10.65 14.93
CA GLY A 80 -9.24 10.11 13.70
C GLY A 80 -9.58 11.18 12.64
N ALA A 81 -10.20 12.29 13.06
CA ALA A 81 -10.56 13.40 12.16
C ALA A 81 -9.32 14.04 11.51
N TRP A 82 -8.26 14.26 12.28
CA TRP A 82 -7.02 14.82 11.74
C TRP A 82 -6.28 13.85 10.82
N ILE A 83 -6.36 12.55 11.08
CA ILE A 83 -5.81 11.52 10.21
C ILE A 83 -6.54 11.51 8.86
N GLU A 84 -7.88 11.67 8.85
CA GLU A 84 -8.64 11.79 7.59
C GLU A 84 -8.26 13.06 6.82
N ARG A 85 -8.00 14.18 7.49
CA ARG A 85 -7.51 15.41 6.85
C ARG A 85 -6.10 15.22 6.25
N LEU A 86 -5.22 14.47 6.91
CA LEU A 86 -3.92 14.09 6.32
C LEU A 86 -4.09 13.20 5.08
N ARG A 87 -5.05 12.28 5.09
CA ARG A 87 -5.39 11.48 3.91
C ARG A 87 -5.92 12.34 2.76
N ALA A 88 -6.77 13.31 3.06
CA ALA A 88 -7.29 14.24 2.07
C ALA A 88 -6.17 15.09 1.47
N LEU A 89 -5.24 15.59 2.29
CA LEU A 89 -4.04 16.29 1.81
C LEU A 89 -3.22 15.40 0.86
N ASN A 90 -2.98 14.15 1.24
CA ASN A 90 -2.25 13.21 0.41
C ASN A 90 -2.99 12.93 -0.91
N ALA A 91 -4.32 12.79 -0.86
CA ALA A 91 -5.15 12.57 -2.05
C ALA A 91 -5.06 13.74 -3.04
N ASP A 92 -5.09 14.99 -2.56
CA ASP A 92 -4.93 16.18 -3.40
C ASP A 92 -3.54 16.25 -4.05
N VAL A 93 -2.49 15.91 -3.29
CA VAL A 93 -1.11 15.84 -3.81
C VAL A 93 -0.99 14.79 -4.92
N VAL A 94 -1.58 13.62 -4.75
CA VAL A 94 -1.58 12.57 -5.77
C VAL A 94 -2.42 12.99 -6.98
N ALA A 95 -3.62 13.52 -6.74
CA ALA A 95 -4.55 13.89 -7.81
C ALA A 95 -3.97 14.94 -8.76
N ARG A 96 -3.15 15.86 -8.26
CA ARG A 96 -2.46 16.86 -9.07
C ARG A 96 -1.70 16.22 -10.23
N THR A 97 -0.85 15.25 -9.95
CA THR A 97 -0.01 14.60 -10.97
C THR A 97 -0.80 13.58 -11.79
N VAL A 98 -1.63 12.76 -11.15
CA VAL A 98 -2.40 11.73 -11.85
C VAL A 98 -3.35 12.32 -12.92
N ARG A 99 -3.96 13.48 -12.64
CA ARG A 99 -4.84 14.17 -13.60
C ARG A 99 -4.10 14.68 -14.85
N MET A 100 -2.78 14.93 -14.77
CA MET A 100 -1.97 15.39 -15.91
C MET A 100 -1.55 14.22 -16.81
N LEU A 101 -1.65 12.98 -16.32
CA LEU A 101 -1.25 11.80 -17.07
C LEU A 101 -2.37 11.31 -17.99
N PRO A 102 -2.07 10.80 -19.19
CA PRO A 102 -3.05 10.28 -20.14
C PRO A 102 -3.61 8.91 -19.72
N LEU A 103 -3.96 8.75 -18.46
CA LEU A 103 -4.48 7.51 -17.92
C LEU A 103 -5.99 7.41 -18.14
N ARG A 104 -6.46 6.25 -18.57
CA ARG A 104 -7.90 5.92 -18.67
C ARG A 104 -8.32 4.82 -17.72
N THR A 105 -7.35 4.08 -17.22
CA THR A 105 -7.54 2.97 -16.29
C THR A 105 -6.59 3.15 -15.12
N LEU A 106 -7.08 2.92 -13.91
CA LEU A 106 -6.29 2.92 -12.69
C LEU A 106 -6.25 1.49 -12.15
N THR A 107 -5.06 0.93 -12.07
CA THR A 107 -4.83 -0.38 -11.46
C THR A 107 -4.43 -0.19 -9.99
N LEU A 108 -5.27 -0.69 -9.12
CA LEU A 108 -5.15 -0.53 -7.68
C LEU A 108 -4.65 -1.82 -7.06
N ASP A 109 -3.43 -1.80 -6.54
CA ASP A 109 -2.90 -2.89 -5.72
C ASP A 109 -3.26 -2.64 -4.26
N VAL A 110 -3.98 -3.58 -3.66
CA VAL A 110 -4.41 -3.49 -2.26
C VAL A 110 -3.81 -4.64 -1.48
N ASP A 111 -3.16 -4.31 -0.37
CA ASP A 111 -2.50 -5.30 0.48
C ASP A 111 -2.36 -4.81 1.92
N GLY A 112 -2.22 -5.75 2.85
CA GLY A 112 -1.83 -5.50 4.22
C GLY A 112 -0.32 -5.64 4.41
N THR A 113 0.21 -4.99 5.44
CA THR A 113 1.62 -5.17 5.79
C THR A 113 1.81 -5.13 7.30
N VAL A 114 2.65 -6.02 7.82
CA VAL A 114 2.92 -6.11 9.26
C VAL A 114 3.95 -5.06 9.67
N LEU A 115 3.66 -4.37 10.78
CA LEU A 115 4.60 -3.48 11.47
C LEU A 115 4.76 -3.96 12.90
N SER A 116 5.91 -4.53 13.24
CA SER A 116 6.22 -4.97 14.60
C SER A 116 6.29 -3.79 15.57
N THR A 117 5.73 -3.94 16.77
CA THR A 117 5.66 -2.90 17.78
C THR A 117 6.17 -3.38 19.13
N GLY A 118 6.30 -2.46 20.08
CA GLY A 118 6.49 -2.81 21.50
C GLY A 118 5.17 -3.18 22.19
N ALA A 119 5.28 -3.91 23.30
CA ALA A 119 4.12 -4.38 24.08
C ALA A 119 3.26 -3.27 24.68
N THR A 120 3.83 -2.07 24.88
CA THR A 120 3.15 -0.92 25.49
C THR A 120 2.52 0.05 24.50
N VAL A 121 2.50 -0.31 23.19
CA VAL A 121 1.95 0.52 22.13
C VAL A 121 0.42 0.31 22.07
N GLU A 122 -0.33 1.40 22.04
CA GLU A 122 -1.79 1.36 21.96
C GLU A 122 -2.29 0.60 20.73
N ARG A 123 -3.31 -0.25 20.91
CA ARG A 123 -3.92 -1.07 19.85
C ARG A 123 -2.96 -1.98 19.11
N ALA A 124 -1.76 -2.21 19.63
CA ALA A 124 -0.88 -3.23 19.12
C ALA A 124 -1.26 -4.58 19.74
N PHE A 125 -1.60 -5.54 18.89
CA PHE A 125 -2.01 -6.87 19.31
C PHE A 125 -1.19 -7.94 18.60
N ARG A 126 -1.04 -9.10 19.26
CA ARG A 126 -0.51 -10.31 18.62
C ARG A 126 -1.56 -10.85 17.65
N GLY A 127 -1.13 -11.36 16.50
CA GLY A 127 -2.05 -11.89 15.50
C GLY A 127 -1.35 -12.28 14.21
N PHE A 128 -1.63 -11.58 13.13
CA PHE A 128 -1.18 -11.93 11.77
C PHE A 128 0.27 -11.48 11.46
N ASN A 129 1.20 -11.71 12.39
CA ASN A 129 2.62 -11.49 12.13
C ASN A 129 3.28 -12.84 11.77
N PRO A 130 3.54 -13.15 10.50
CA PRO A 130 4.07 -14.44 10.09
C PRO A 130 5.52 -14.65 10.52
N HIS A 131 6.28 -13.56 10.68
CA HIS A 131 7.69 -13.61 11.05
C HIS A 131 7.92 -13.70 12.56
N HIS A 132 7.05 -13.06 13.35
CA HIS A 132 7.17 -12.94 14.80
C HIS A 132 5.81 -13.06 15.49
N ARG A 133 5.23 -14.27 15.52
CA ARG A 133 3.87 -14.52 16.04
C ARG A 133 3.62 -14.03 17.47
N LYS A 134 4.67 -13.94 18.30
CA LYS A 134 4.59 -13.48 19.69
C LYS A 134 4.74 -11.97 19.86
N VAL A 135 5.11 -11.24 18.79
CA VAL A 135 5.34 -9.80 18.86
C VAL A 135 4.05 -9.05 18.54
N PRO A 136 3.61 -8.12 19.42
CA PRO A 136 2.51 -7.22 19.10
C PRO A 136 2.83 -6.42 17.84
N SER A 137 1.84 -6.16 17.03
CA SER A 137 2.02 -5.49 15.74
C SER A 137 0.83 -4.62 15.38
N TYR A 138 1.05 -3.72 14.44
CA TYR A 138 0.01 -3.17 13.58
C TYR A 138 -0.04 -3.95 12.27
N TYR A 139 -1.18 -3.86 11.61
CA TYR A 139 -1.39 -4.44 10.28
C TYR A 139 -2.08 -3.42 9.36
N PRO A 140 -1.39 -2.32 8.98
CA PRO A 140 -1.98 -1.34 8.07
C PRO A 140 -2.31 -1.96 6.72
N ILE A 141 -3.47 -1.56 6.16
CA ILE A 141 -3.86 -1.83 4.79
C ILE A 141 -3.51 -0.62 3.93
N THR A 142 -2.98 -0.90 2.76
CA THR A 142 -2.53 0.11 1.80
C THR A 142 -3.16 -0.11 0.43
N ALA A 143 -3.39 0.96 -0.29
CA ALA A 143 -3.71 0.93 -1.72
C ALA A 143 -2.73 1.80 -2.47
N HIS A 144 -2.14 1.28 -3.54
CA HIS A 144 -1.27 2.08 -4.39
C HIS A 144 -1.69 1.96 -5.86
N LEU A 145 -1.34 2.97 -6.64
CA LEU A 145 -1.58 3.04 -8.06
C LEU A 145 -0.41 2.41 -8.82
N ALA A 146 -0.67 1.31 -9.51
CA ALA A 146 0.36 0.52 -10.17
C ALA A 146 1.08 1.27 -11.29
N GLU A 147 0.37 2.14 -12.00
CA GLU A 147 0.90 2.91 -13.13
C GLU A 147 1.96 3.92 -12.72
N THR A 148 1.87 4.46 -11.51
CA THR A 148 2.72 5.56 -11.06
C THR A 148 3.49 5.28 -9.78
N GLY A 149 3.07 4.25 -9.02
CA GLY A 149 3.64 3.93 -7.71
C GLY A 149 3.14 4.82 -6.57
N HIS A 150 2.17 5.71 -6.79
CA HIS A 150 1.60 6.53 -5.73
C HIS A 150 0.87 5.70 -4.69
N VAL A 151 1.05 6.03 -3.43
CA VAL A 151 0.26 5.49 -2.32
C VAL A 151 -1.02 6.32 -2.19
N LEU A 152 -2.14 5.75 -2.63
CA LEU A 152 -3.43 6.43 -2.62
C LEU A 152 -4.01 6.53 -1.21
N ARG A 153 -3.95 5.44 -0.45
CA ARG A 153 -4.55 5.38 0.88
C ARG A 153 -3.80 4.43 1.79
N VAL A 154 -3.66 4.83 3.03
CA VAL A 154 -3.14 4.01 4.14
C VAL A 154 -4.14 4.05 5.28
N LYS A 155 -4.45 2.90 5.87
CA LYS A 155 -5.26 2.80 7.09
C LYS A 155 -4.59 1.89 8.08
N ASN A 156 -4.11 2.48 9.19
CA ASN A 156 -3.53 1.70 10.27
C ASN A 156 -4.60 0.81 10.91
N ARG A 157 -4.21 -0.39 11.32
CA ARG A 157 -5.09 -1.38 11.98
C ARG A 157 -4.30 -2.14 13.03
N SER A 158 -5.02 -2.72 13.98
CA SER A 158 -4.44 -3.63 14.98
C SER A 158 -3.93 -4.92 14.33
N GLY A 159 -2.87 -5.51 14.88
CA GLY A 159 -2.22 -6.69 14.31
C GLY A 159 -3.05 -7.98 14.32
N ASN A 160 -4.17 -8.00 15.06
CA ASN A 160 -5.13 -9.10 15.10
C ASN A 160 -6.27 -8.97 14.06
N ILE A 161 -6.20 -7.99 13.16
CA ILE A 161 -7.17 -7.77 12.09
C ILE A 161 -6.54 -8.19 10.76
N ASN A 162 -7.10 -9.20 10.08
CA ASN A 162 -6.66 -9.59 8.75
C ASN A 162 -7.36 -8.80 7.64
N ASP A 163 -6.85 -8.91 6.42
CA ASP A 163 -7.37 -8.18 5.28
C ASP A 163 -8.81 -8.55 4.92
N GLY A 164 -9.17 -9.81 5.05
CA GLY A 164 -10.51 -10.28 4.73
C GLY A 164 -11.64 -9.68 5.58
N LYS A 165 -11.37 -9.30 6.84
CA LYS A 165 -12.40 -8.80 7.76
C LYS A 165 -12.63 -7.29 7.66
N ALA A 166 -11.60 -6.50 7.41
CA ALA A 166 -11.65 -5.04 7.51
C ALA A 166 -11.47 -4.32 6.16
N SER A 167 -11.44 -5.05 5.05
CA SER A 167 -11.25 -4.47 3.71
C SER A 167 -12.44 -3.66 3.22
N ILE A 168 -13.67 -4.02 3.55
CA ILE A 168 -14.86 -3.39 2.98
C ILE A 168 -14.96 -1.89 3.31
N PRO A 169 -14.83 -1.44 4.57
CA PRO A 169 -14.79 -0.01 4.86
C PRO A 169 -13.65 0.70 4.12
N PHE A 170 -12.47 0.09 4.09
CA PHE A 170 -11.31 0.65 3.37
C PHE A 170 -11.56 0.82 1.88
N LEU A 171 -12.12 -0.20 1.21
CA LEU A 171 -12.43 -0.15 -0.21
C LEU A 171 -13.51 0.89 -0.52
N ARG A 172 -14.56 0.99 0.32
CA ARG A 172 -15.59 2.03 0.17
C ARG A 172 -15.01 3.43 0.28
N GLU A 173 -14.17 3.66 1.27
CA GLU A 173 -13.45 4.93 1.47
C GLU A 173 -12.51 5.23 0.29
N LEU A 174 -11.83 4.21 -0.26
CA LEU A 174 -10.96 4.35 -1.43
C LEU A 174 -11.77 4.73 -2.69
N PHE A 175 -12.91 4.07 -2.94
CA PHE A 175 -13.79 4.44 -4.05
C PHE A 175 -14.31 5.88 -3.93
N ALA A 176 -14.72 6.31 -2.73
CA ALA A 176 -15.14 7.67 -2.48
C ALA A 176 -14.00 8.66 -2.74
N GLN A 177 -12.83 8.41 -2.16
CA GLN A 177 -11.64 9.24 -2.37
C GLN A 177 -11.31 9.41 -3.85
N ILE A 178 -11.29 8.33 -4.64
CA ILE A 178 -10.99 8.39 -6.08
C ILE A 178 -12.05 9.21 -6.81
N ALA A 179 -13.34 8.99 -6.53
CA ALA A 179 -14.43 9.73 -7.15
C ALA A 179 -14.35 11.23 -6.85
N ASP A 180 -14.02 11.59 -5.62
CA ASP A 180 -13.98 12.97 -5.15
C ASP A 180 -12.73 13.71 -5.66
N THR A 181 -11.57 13.03 -5.72
CA THR A 181 -10.28 13.70 -6.05
C THR A 181 -9.86 13.50 -7.50
N LEU A 182 -10.10 12.35 -8.11
CA LEU A 182 -9.71 12.05 -9.50
C LEU A 182 -10.88 12.14 -10.47
N GLY A 183 -12.12 12.03 -9.96
CA GLY A 183 -13.33 11.97 -10.77
C GLY A 183 -13.75 10.56 -11.12
N ARG A 184 -14.87 10.45 -11.85
CA ARG A 184 -15.52 9.17 -12.20
C ARG A 184 -15.16 8.65 -13.60
N GLY A 185 -14.28 9.33 -14.31
CA GLY A 185 -13.93 8.99 -15.71
C GLY A 185 -12.98 7.80 -15.87
N PHE A 186 -12.41 7.30 -14.79
CA PHE A 186 -11.44 6.21 -14.83
C PHE A 186 -12.11 4.84 -14.70
N ARG A 187 -11.65 3.88 -15.49
CA ARG A 187 -11.92 2.45 -15.24
C ARG A 187 -11.03 1.97 -14.10
N LEU A 188 -11.62 1.41 -13.06
CA LEU A 188 -10.88 0.90 -11.91
C LEU A 188 -10.66 -0.61 -12.05
N GLN A 189 -9.43 -1.06 -11.80
CA GLN A 189 -9.05 -2.48 -11.76
C GLN A 189 -8.32 -2.75 -10.46
N PHE A 190 -8.63 -3.85 -9.80
CA PHE A 190 -8.02 -4.22 -8.53
C PHE A 190 -7.19 -5.49 -8.68
N ARG A 191 -5.97 -5.49 -8.10
CA ARG A 191 -5.14 -6.67 -7.92
C ARG A 191 -4.99 -6.93 -6.43
N MET A 192 -5.35 -8.13 -5.99
CA MET A 192 -5.37 -8.48 -4.57
C MET A 192 -4.88 -9.90 -4.37
N ASP A 193 -4.42 -10.20 -3.16
CA ASP A 193 -4.08 -11.57 -2.76
C ASP A 193 -5.29 -12.40 -2.33
N GLY A 194 -5.05 -13.62 -1.86
CA GLY A 194 -6.09 -14.56 -1.49
C GLY A 194 -6.90 -14.18 -0.25
N ASP A 195 -6.37 -13.35 0.62
CA ASP A 195 -7.10 -12.88 1.81
C ASP A 195 -8.31 -12.01 1.44
N PHE A 196 -8.26 -11.36 0.27
CA PHE A 196 -9.36 -10.58 -0.27
C PHE A 196 -10.39 -11.40 -1.06
N PHE A 197 -10.16 -12.70 -1.28
CA PHE A 197 -11.14 -13.56 -1.94
C PHE A 197 -12.31 -13.85 -0.98
N LYS A 198 -13.23 -12.92 -0.88
CA LYS A 198 -14.40 -12.95 -0.01
C LYS A 198 -15.66 -12.51 -0.78
N GLN A 199 -16.79 -13.12 -0.43
CA GLN A 199 -18.08 -12.78 -1.04
C GLN A 199 -18.36 -11.28 -1.01
N THR A 200 -18.13 -10.63 0.14
CA THR A 200 -18.39 -9.21 0.34
C THR A 200 -17.51 -8.32 -0.52
N VAL A 201 -16.24 -8.69 -0.74
CA VAL A 201 -15.32 -7.97 -1.61
C VAL A 201 -15.76 -8.12 -3.07
N LEU A 202 -15.99 -9.34 -3.53
CA LEU A 202 -16.44 -9.58 -4.92
C LEU A 202 -17.74 -8.82 -5.22
N ARG A 203 -18.74 -8.91 -4.33
CA ARG A 203 -20.01 -8.16 -4.49
C ARG A 203 -19.79 -6.65 -4.54
N LEU A 204 -18.91 -6.10 -3.71
CA LEU A 204 -18.61 -4.67 -3.72
C LEU A 204 -17.98 -4.26 -5.05
N LEU A 205 -16.98 -5.00 -5.54
CA LEU A 205 -16.30 -4.70 -6.80
C LEU A 205 -17.27 -4.78 -7.99
N ILE A 206 -18.09 -5.84 -8.05
CA ILE A 206 -19.13 -6.02 -9.08
C ILE A 206 -20.13 -4.85 -9.03
N ALA A 207 -20.66 -4.52 -7.85
CA ALA A 207 -21.63 -3.44 -7.69
C ALA A 207 -21.07 -2.05 -8.05
N ARG A 208 -19.75 -1.87 -8.02
CA ARG A 208 -19.05 -0.65 -8.42
C ARG A 208 -18.59 -0.66 -9.88
N GLY A 209 -18.84 -1.72 -10.63
CA GLY A 209 -18.37 -1.87 -12.01
C GLY A 209 -16.84 -1.92 -12.12
N ALA A 210 -16.15 -2.29 -11.04
CA ALA A 210 -14.69 -2.36 -11.01
C ALA A 210 -14.21 -3.73 -11.49
N GLY A 211 -13.20 -3.72 -12.35
CA GLY A 211 -12.49 -4.95 -12.74
C GLY A 211 -11.66 -5.49 -11.57
N TYR A 212 -11.45 -6.79 -11.55
CA TYR A 212 -10.61 -7.41 -10.53
C TYR A 212 -9.81 -8.60 -11.04
N ALA A 213 -8.68 -8.84 -10.41
CA ALA A 213 -7.90 -10.06 -10.44
C ALA A 213 -7.45 -10.35 -9.00
N ILE A 214 -7.97 -11.43 -8.43
CA ILE A 214 -7.75 -11.79 -7.02
C ILE A 214 -7.25 -13.24 -6.97
N LYS A 215 -6.17 -13.50 -6.22
CA LYS A 215 -5.73 -14.87 -5.97
C LYS A 215 -6.85 -15.66 -5.28
N VAL A 216 -7.04 -16.90 -5.69
CA VAL A 216 -8.05 -17.79 -5.11
C VAL A 216 -7.35 -18.79 -4.20
N PRO A 217 -7.67 -18.83 -2.90
CA PRO A 217 -7.13 -19.82 -2.00
C PRO A 217 -7.70 -21.21 -2.35
N PHE A 218 -6.90 -22.25 -2.14
CA PHE A 218 -7.28 -23.64 -2.45
C PHE A 218 -8.15 -24.25 -1.35
N TRP A 219 -9.23 -23.56 -0.99
CA TRP A 219 -10.19 -24.11 -0.03
C TRP A 219 -10.85 -25.37 -0.57
N GLN A 220 -11.07 -26.36 0.32
CA GLN A 220 -11.59 -27.67 -0.05
C GLN A 220 -12.92 -27.59 -0.83
N TRP A 221 -13.82 -26.69 -0.43
CA TRP A 221 -15.13 -26.52 -1.08
C TRP A 221 -15.09 -25.94 -2.50
N LEU A 222 -13.94 -25.37 -2.93
CA LEU A 222 -13.73 -24.88 -4.29
C LEU A 222 -13.30 -25.98 -5.25
N GLU A 223 -12.90 -27.13 -4.74
CA GLU A 223 -12.46 -28.32 -5.49
C GLU A 223 -11.37 -28.07 -6.56
N LEU A 224 -10.59 -26.98 -6.41
CA LEU A 224 -9.56 -26.62 -7.40
C LEU A 224 -8.51 -27.72 -7.60
N GLN A 225 -8.17 -28.46 -6.54
CA GLN A 225 -7.24 -29.59 -6.65
C GLN A 225 -7.81 -30.72 -7.50
N ARG A 226 -9.15 -30.95 -7.45
CA ARG A 226 -9.81 -31.91 -8.33
C ARG A 226 -9.71 -31.44 -9.78
N GLN A 227 -10.00 -30.17 -10.06
CA GLN A 227 -9.89 -29.56 -11.39
C GLN A 227 -8.47 -29.70 -11.96
N ILE A 228 -7.43 -29.54 -11.12
CA ILE A 228 -6.02 -29.71 -11.51
C ILE A 228 -5.74 -31.17 -11.91
N ARG A 229 -6.19 -32.16 -11.11
CA ARG A 229 -5.98 -33.58 -11.41
C ARG A 229 -6.71 -34.05 -12.66
N GLU A 230 -7.89 -33.52 -12.92
CA GLU A 230 -8.72 -33.86 -14.08
C GLU A 230 -8.27 -33.13 -15.35
N CYS A 231 -7.46 -32.08 -15.25
CA CYS A 231 -7.00 -31.30 -16.40
C CYS A 231 -6.01 -32.07 -17.27
N ARG A 232 -6.45 -32.48 -18.46
CA ARG A 232 -5.63 -33.18 -19.44
C ARG A 232 -4.78 -32.27 -20.31
N ARG A 233 -5.20 -31.02 -20.50
CA ARG A 233 -4.53 -30.08 -21.43
C ARG A 233 -4.23 -28.75 -20.78
N TRP A 234 -2.95 -28.45 -20.67
CA TRP A 234 -2.44 -27.18 -20.17
C TRP A 234 -2.00 -26.30 -21.33
N GLN A 235 -2.55 -25.10 -21.42
CA GLN A 235 -2.11 -24.10 -22.38
C GLN A 235 -0.80 -23.47 -21.91
N ARG A 236 0.16 -23.30 -22.81
CA ARG A 236 1.43 -22.67 -22.48
C ARG A 236 1.28 -21.16 -22.33
N VAL A 237 1.76 -20.61 -21.21
CA VAL A 237 1.83 -19.19 -20.92
C VAL A 237 3.24 -18.66 -21.19
N THR A 238 4.25 -19.30 -20.58
CA THR A 238 5.70 -19.06 -20.77
C THR A 238 6.41 -20.42 -20.86
N GLY A 239 7.77 -20.43 -20.86
CA GLY A 239 8.56 -21.67 -20.82
C GLY A 239 8.14 -22.62 -19.72
N ASP A 240 7.98 -22.08 -18.51
CA ASP A 240 7.80 -22.83 -17.28
C ASP A 240 6.38 -22.75 -16.70
N VAL A 241 5.49 -22.03 -17.38
CA VAL A 241 4.13 -21.76 -16.89
C VAL A 241 3.08 -22.27 -17.87
N GLY A 242 2.21 -23.16 -17.39
CA GLY A 242 0.98 -23.59 -18.07
C GLY A 242 -0.26 -23.08 -17.35
N CYS A 243 -1.39 -23.01 -18.04
CA CYS A 243 -2.66 -22.62 -17.47
C CYS A 243 -3.85 -23.35 -18.11
N PHE A 244 -4.99 -23.30 -17.41
CA PHE A 244 -6.30 -23.58 -17.98
C PHE A 244 -7.35 -22.70 -17.29
N GLU A 245 -8.51 -22.57 -17.92
CA GLU A 245 -9.60 -21.73 -17.42
C GLU A 245 -10.80 -22.58 -17.00
N VAL A 246 -11.44 -22.16 -15.94
CA VAL A 246 -12.70 -22.73 -15.48
C VAL A 246 -13.69 -21.63 -15.10
N ARG A 247 -14.98 -21.91 -15.25
CA ARG A 247 -16.04 -21.16 -14.59
C ARG A 247 -16.37 -21.84 -13.29
N LEU A 248 -16.08 -21.13 -12.19
CA LEU A 248 -16.20 -21.68 -10.84
C LEU A 248 -17.49 -21.20 -10.20
N PRO A 249 -18.46 -22.09 -9.96
CA PRO A 249 -19.66 -21.74 -9.21
C PRO A 249 -19.31 -21.63 -7.72
N LEU A 250 -19.46 -20.46 -7.18
CA LEU A 250 -19.34 -20.17 -5.75
C LEU A 250 -20.72 -20.34 -5.11
N THR A 251 -21.19 -21.56 -5.01
CA THR A 251 -22.57 -21.90 -4.59
C THR A 251 -22.98 -21.22 -3.28
N PRO A 252 -22.17 -21.24 -2.20
CA PRO A 252 -22.53 -20.57 -0.95
C PRO A 252 -22.68 -19.04 -1.09
N TRP A 253 -22.05 -18.47 -2.12
CA TRP A 253 -22.09 -17.02 -2.38
C TRP A 253 -23.08 -16.62 -3.47
N LYS A 254 -23.70 -17.59 -4.13
CA LYS A 254 -24.59 -17.37 -5.30
C LYS A 254 -23.90 -16.46 -6.35
N LEU A 255 -22.67 -16.81 -6.69
CA LEU A 255 -21.85 -16.13 -7.70
C LEU A 255 -21.19 -17.18 -8.58
N GLU A 256 -20.90 -16.81 -9.81
CA GLU A 256 -20.01 -17.54 -10.71
C GLU A 256 -18.86 -16.63 -11.10
N VAL A 257 -17.65 -17.16 -11.07
CA VAL A 257 -16.45 -16.38 -11.40
C VAL A 257 -15.60 -17.13 -12.42
N ARG A 258 -14.98 -16.40 -13.33
CA ARG A 258 -13.93 -16.92 -14.20
C ARG A 258 -12.67 -17.08 -13.38
N VAL A 259 -12.10 -18.28 -13.36
CA VAL A 259 -10.85 -18.59 -12.68
C VAL A 259 -9.86 -19.14 -13.69
N VAL A 260 -8.65 -18.61 -13.66
CA VAL A 260 -7.51 -19.16 -14.40
C VAL A 260 -6.59 -19.83 -13.41
N ILE A 261 -6.34 -21.12 -13.62
CA ILE A 261 -5.44 -21.91 -12.81
C ILE A 261 -4.12 -22.01 -13.54
N TYR A 262 -3.04 -21.72 -12.84
CA TYR A 262 -1.67 -21.76 -13.34
C TYR A 262 -0.90 -22.87 -12.63
N ARG A 263 0.02 -23.50 -13.37
CA ARG A 263 1.09 -24.31 -12.81
C ARG A 263 2.44 -23.75 -13.27
N LYS A 264 3.41 -23.70 -12.37
CA LYS A 264 4.76 -23.27 -12.63
C LYS A 264 5.74 -24.36 -12.24
N VAL A 265 6.74 -24.63 -13.09
CA VAL A 265 7.79 -25.63 -12.80
C VAL A 265 8.62 -25.19 -11.60
N VAL A 266 8.85 -26.07 -10.66
CA VAL A 266 9.70 -25.85 -9.48
C VAL A 266 11.13 -26.27 -9.81
N HIS A 267 12.02 -25.28 -9.98
CA HIS A 267 13.43 -25.52 -10.31
C HIS A 267 14.30 -25.84 -9.10
N HIS A 268 13.94 -25.38 -7.90
CA HIS A 268 14.69 -25.62 -6.68
C HIS A 268 13.80 -26.24 -5.61
N ARG A 269 14.19 -27.40 -5.14
CA ARG A 269 13.55 -28.08 -4.00
C ARG A 269 14.15 -27.50 -2.71
N SER A 270 13.48 -26.56 -2.09
CA SER A 270 13.79 -26.07 -0.74
C SER A 270 12.70 -26.53 0.23
N ALA A 271 13.00 -26.56 1.53
CA ALA A 271 11.98 -26.86 2.55
C ALA A 271 10.75 -25.94 2.44
N LYS A 272 10.92 -24.73 1.93
CA LYS A 272 9.85 -23.77 1.62
C LYS A 272 8.93 -24.25 0.49
N ASN A 273 9.46 -24.98 -0.49
CA ASN A 273 8.71 -25.47 -1.64
C ASN A 273 7.90 -26.75 -1.34
N TYR A 274 8.14 -27.37 -0.18
CA TYR A 274 7.40 -28.55 0.27
C TYR A 274 6.24 -28.23 1.23
N GLN A 275 6.16 -26.98 1.71
CA GLN A 275 5.00 -26.58 2.50
C GLN A 275 3.79 -26.48 1.57
N LEU A 276 2.78 -27.28 1.84
CA LEU A 276 1.44 -27.12 1.26
C LEU A 276 0.91 -25.75 1.73
N ASP A 277 1.04 -24.76 0.87
CA ASP A 277 0.42 -23.48 1.09
C ASP A 277 -1.05 -23.58 0.66
N LEU A 278 -1.94 -23.08 1.49
CA LEU A 278 -3.36 -22.98 1.18
C LEU A 278 -3.63 -22.12 -0.07
N PHE A 279 -2.75 -21.17 -0.33
CA PHE A 279 -2.89 -20.21 -1.43
C PHE A 279 -2.17 -20.64 -2.71
N ASP A 280 -1.00 -21.25 -2.58
CA ASP A 280 -0.17 -21.68 -3.70
C ASP A 280 0.37 -23.12 -3.44
N PRO A 281 -0.46 -24.17 -3.58
CA PRO A 281 -0.09 -25.55 -3.30
C PRO A 281 0.99 -26.04 -4.28
N ASN A 282 1.80 -26.98 -3.81
CA ASN A 282 2.97 -27.49 -4.50
C ASN A 282 3.04 -29.02 -4.36
N ASP A 283 3.23 -29.73 -5.47
CA ASP A 283 3.37 -31.19 -5.52
C ASP A 283 4.83 -31.68 -5.66
N GLY A 284 5.79 -30.75 -5.54
CA GLY A 284 7.22 -31.03 -5.71
C GLY A 284 7.73 -30.89 -7.15
N TYR A 285 6.82 -30.87 -8.13
CA TYR A 285 7.13 -30.64 -9.55
C TYR A 285 6.58 -29.32 -10.04
N TYR A 286 5.38 -28.97 -9.60
CA TYR A 286 4.69 -27.74 -9.96
C TYR A 286 4.16 -27.03 -8.71
N GLU A 287 4.29 -25.72 -8.73
CA GLU A 287 3.59 -24.81 -7.85
C GLU A 287 2.31 -24.36 -8.56
N TYR A 288 1.17 -24.42 -7.86
CA TYR A 288 -0.13 -24.09 -8.41
C TYR A 288 -0.66 -22.80 -7.81
N SER A 289 -1.21 -21.95 -8.65
CA SER A 289 -1.92 -20.74 -8.24
C SER A 289 -3.20 -20.57 -9.05
N ALA A 290 -4.19 -19.91 -8.49
CA ALA A 290 -5.46 -19.64 -9.15
C ALA A 290 -5.83 -18.16 -9.00
N VAL A 291 -6.40 -17.57 -10.06
CA VAL A 291 -6.80 -16.17 -10.11
C VAL A 291 -8.23 -16.06 -10.60
N ALA A 292 -9.10 -15.52 -9.75
CA ALA A 292 -10.45 -15.12 -10.14
C ALA A 292 -10.42 -13.73 -10.76
N THR A 293 -11.13 -13.55 -11.88
CA THR A 293 -11.10 -12.29 -12.60
C THR A 293 -12.39 -11.97 -13.33
N SER A 294 -12.74 -10.69 -13.38
CA SER A 294 -13.76 -10.13 -14.26
C SER A 294 -13.15 -9.43 -15.49
N LEU A 295 -11.81 -9.37 -15.59
CA LEU A 295 -11.13 -8.68 -16.69
C LEU A 295 -11.18 -9.51 -17.97
N ALA A 296 -11.46 -8.87 -19.10
CA ALA A 296 -11.40 -9.48 -20.43
C ALA A 296 -9.95 -9.65 -20.93
N LEU A 297 -9.09 -10.21 -20.09
CA LEU A 297 -7.71 -10.52 -20.40
C LEU A 297 -7.58 -12.00 -20.78
N SER A 298 -6.74 -12.32 -21.79
CA SER A 298 -6.35 -13.70 -22.01
C SER A 298 -5.57 -14.22 -20.80
N SER A 299 -5.54 -15.54 -20.58
CA SER A 299 -4.83 -16.17 -19.46
C SER A 299 -3.37 -15.75 -19.40
N ARG A 300 -2.70 -15.60 -20.56
CA ARG A 300 -1.33 -15.11 -20.64
C ARG A 300 -1.21 -13.66 -20.17
N LYS A 301 -2.10 -12.76 -20.62
CA LYS A 301 -2.10 -11.36 -20.18
C LYS A 301 -2.44 -11.23 -18.70
N LEU A 302 -3.36 -12.06 -18.21
CA LEU A 302 -3.71 -12.10 -16.78
C LEU A 302 -2.53 -12.53 -15.90
N TRP A 303 -1.74 -13.52 -16.34
CA TRP A 303 -0.52 -13.90 -15.65
C TRP A 303 0.44 -12.71 -15.48
N HIS A 304 0.77 -12.03 -16.58
CA HIS A 304 1.65 -10.86 -16.53
C HIS A 304 1.04 -9.71 -15.72
N PHE A 305 -0.27 -9.52 -15.81
CA PHE A 305 -0.98 -8.54 -15.01
C PHE A 305 -0.81 -8.83 -13.50
N MET A 306 -0.96 -10.09 -13.08
CA MET A 306 -0.77 -10.49 -11.68
C MET A 306 0.70 -10.45 -11.24
N CYS A 307 1.64 -10.79 -12.10
CA CYS A 307 3.08 -10.63 -11.83
C CYS A 307 3.45 -9.16 -11.54
N GLY A 308 2.74 -8.20 -12.16
CA GLY A 308 2.89 -6.77 -11.88
C GLY A 308 2.58 -6.37 -10.44
N ARG A 309 1.88 -7.21 -9.65
CA ARG A 309 1.65 -6.99 -8.21
C ARG A 309 2.95 -6.93 -7.40
N GLY A 310 4.03 -7.57 -7.86
CA GLY A 310 5.35 -7.43 -7.25
C GLY A 310 5.88 -5.98 -7.20
N ALA A 311 5.30 -5.06 -7.98
CA ALA A 311 5.59 -3.64 -7.86
C ALA A 311 5.07 -3.05 -6.55
N HIS A 312 3.93 -3.55 -6.03
CA HIS A 312 3.40 -3.14 -4.73
C HIS A 312 4.36 -3.52 -3.59
N GLU A 313 4.88 -4.75 -3.62
CA GLU A 313 5.85 -5.21 -2.62
C GLU A 313 7.11 -4.33 -2.61
N LYS A 314 7.55 -3.86 -3.79
CA LYS A 314 8.67 -2.91 -3.92
C LYS A 314 8.32 -1.54 -3.31
N VAL A 315 7.13 -1.00 -3.57
CA VAL A 315 6.68 0.26 -2.97
C VAL A 315 6.59 0.15 -1.45
N ILE A 316 6.02 -0.93 -0.92
CA ILE A 316 5.97 -1.15 0.53
C ILE A 316 7.37 -1.37 1.12
N GLY A 317 8.24 -2.09 0.43
CA GLY A 317 9.65 -2.23 0.80
C GLY A 317 10.37 -0.88 0.86
N GLU A 318 10.15 -0.02 -0.11
CA GLU A 318 10.69 1.35 -0.16
C GLU A 318 10.17 2.21 0.99
N LEU A 319 8.87 2.18 1.25
CA LEU A 319 8.27 2.88 2.38
C LEU A 319 8.87 2.43 3.72
N LYS A 320 9.05 1.11 3.93
CA LYS A 320 9.59 0.55 5.16
C LYS A 320 11.09 0.85 5.31
N SER A 321 11.89 0.39 4.37
CA SER A 321 13.36 0.42 4.50
C SER A 321 13.97 1.79 4.21
N GLY A 322 13.31 2.62 3.38
CA GLY A 322 13.82 3.92 2.95
C GLY A 322 13.19 5.11 3.66
N MET A 323 11.92 5.01 4.03
CA MET A 323 11.14 6.14 4.54
C MET A 323 10.57 5.93 5.93
N ALA A 324 11.04 4.90 6.64
CA ALA A 324 10.66 4.64 8.03
C ALA A 324 9.14 4.44 8.26
N PHE A 325 8.44 3.85 7.29
CA PHE A 325 7.02 3.51 7.43
C PHE A 325 6.76 2.48 8.54
N ASP A 326 7.72 1.59 8.79
CA ASP A 326 7.71 0.58 9.84
C ASP A 326 8.11 1.11 11.21
N THR A 327 8.50 2.37 11.31
CA THR A 327 8.84 3.00 12.58
C THR A 327 7.58 3.31 13.39
N ILE A 328 7.65 3.02 14.69
CA ILE A 328 6.62 3.33 15.67
C ILE A 328 7.14 4.46 16.57
N PRO A 329 6.90 5.74 16.21
CA PRO A 329 7.55 6.88 16.86
C PRO A 329 7.05 7.15 18.28
N THR A 330 5.85 6.66 18.64
CA THR A 330 5.22 6.91 19.93
C THR A 330 4.48 5.68 20.45
N ARG A 331 3.92 5.78 21.68
CA ARG A 331 2.99 4.75 22.21
C ARG A 331 1.55 4.95 21.73
N HIS A 332 1.21 6.11 21.18
CA HIS A 332 -0.16 6.50 20.84
C HIS A 332 -0.53 6.08 19.42
N TYR A 333 -1.68 5.40 19.30
CA TYR A 333 -2.17 4.90 18.00
C TYR A 333 -2.40 6.02 16.97
N GLY A 334 -3.00 7.15 17.41
CA GLY A 334 -3.26 8.30 16.54
C GLY A 334 -1.96 8.91 15.97
N ALA A 335 -0.96 9.11 16.85
CA ALA A 335 0.34 9.63 16.45
C ALA A 335 1.07 8.72 15.44
N ASN A 336 1.03 7.40 15.68
CA ASN A 336 1.64 6.42 14.79
C ASN A 336 0.91 6.36 13.44
N SER A 337 -0.42 6.49 13.46
CA SER A 337 -1.23 6.57 12.23
C SER A 337 -0.94 7.85 11.45
N ALA A 338 -0.77 9.00 12.12
CA ALA A 338 -0.36 10.26 11.48
C ALA A 338 1.05 10.16 10.87
N TRP A 339 1.98 9.51 11.56
CA TRP A 339 3.31 9.23 11.03
C TRP A 339 3.24 8.48 9.70
N GLN A 340 2.46 7.41 9.62
CA GLN A 340 2.27 6.65 8.38
C GLN A 340 1.72 7.51 7.23
N GLN A 341 0.78 8.43 7.52
CA GLN A 341 0.26 9.35 6.52
C GLN A 341 1.33 10.34 6.02
N LEU A 342 2.17 10.85 6.92
CA LEU A 342 3.26 11.78 6.57
C LEU A 342 4.36 11.08 5.77
N VAL A 343 4.66 9.83 6.08
CA VAL A 343 5.57 9.00 5.27
C VAL A 343 4.99 8.77 3.86
N ALA A 344 3.72 8.41 3.76
CA ALA A 344 3.05 8.25 2.47
C ALA A 344 3.04 9.57 1.66
N LEU A 345 2.82 10.69 2.33
CA LEU A 345 2.88 12.03 1.73
C LEU A 345 4.29 12.35 1.21
N ALA A 346 5.34 12.07 1.98
CA ALA A 346 6.73 12.27 1.55
C ALA A 346 7.05 11.42 0.30
N HIS A 347 6.66 10.15 0.31
CA HIS A 347 6.82 9.26 -0.84
C HIS A 347 6.11 9.81 -2.09
N ASN A 348 4.87 10.24 -1.95
CA ASN A 348 4.09 10.75 -3.07
C ASN A 348 4.62 12.08 -3.60
N LEU A 349 5.15 12.95 -2.74
CA LEU A 349 5.81 14.19 -3.16
C LEU A 349 7.08 13.91 -3.98
N ILE A 350 7.87 12.91 -3.59
CA ILE A 350 9.04 12.47 -4.36
C ILE A 350 8.59 11.85 -5.69
N THR A 351 7.58 11.00 -5.67
CA THR A 351 7.03 10.38 -6.88
C THR A 351 6.51 11.43 -7.87
N ASN A 352 5.76 12.42 -7.39
CA ASN A 352 5.31 13.55 -8.20
C ASN A 352 6.49 14.31 -8.81
N PHE A 353 7.49 14.64 -8.00
CA PHE A 353 8.68 15.33 -8.48
C PHE A 353 9.39 14.55 -9.58
N GLN A 354 9.57 13.25 -9.41
CA GLN A 354 10.19 12.39 -10.43
C GLN A 354 9.39 12.38 -11.74
N ILE A 355 8.06 12.27 -11.66
CA ILE A 355 7.19 12.26 -12.84
C ILE A 355 7.23 13.62 -13.55
N GLU A 356 7.09 14.72 -12.81
CA GLU A 356 7.00 16.08 -13.36
C GLU A 356 8.33 16.58 -13.94
N THR A 357 9.47 16.09 -13.42
CA THR A 357 10.81 16.47 -13.91
C THR A 357 11.38 15.48 -14.94
N GLY A 358 10.71 14.38 -15.19
CA GLY A 358 11.25 13.31 -16.06
C GLY A 358 12.50 12.64 -15.47
N ALA A 359 12.75 12.78 -14.17
CA ALA A 359 13.86 12.14 -13.49
C ALA A 359 13.80 10.61 -13.66
N PRO A 360 14.92 9.93 -13.98
CA PRO A 360 14.91 8.51 -14.26
C PRO A 360 14.37 7.73 -13.06
N ALA A 361 13.33 6.94 -13.31
CA ALA A 361 12.67 6.08 -12.32
C ALA A 361 13.53 4.88 -11.87
N ARG A 362 14.86 4.99 -11.88
CA ARG A 362 15.76 3.94 -11.40
C ARG A 362 15.68 3.80 -9.89
N ARG A 363 14.69 3.03 -9.45
CA ARG A 363 14.53 2.58 -8.08
C ARG A 363 15.55 1.48 -7.78
N ARG A 364 16.76 1.83 -7.39
CA ARG A 364 17.78 0.84 -6.99
C ARG A 364 17.59 0.39 -5.54
N SER A 365 17.31 1.32 -4.65
CA SER A 365 16.83 1.10 -3.28
C SER A 365 16.19 2.39 -2.81
N ALA A 366 15.30 2.29 -1.82
CA ALA A 366 14.63 3.46 -1.26
C ALA A 366 15.60 4.51 -0.71
N LYS A 367 16.72 4.07 -0.08
CA LYS A 367 17.76 4.96 0.42
C LYS A 367 18.48 5.73 -0.69
N CYS A 368 18.70 5.09 -1.83
CA CYS A 368 19.32 5.75 -2.98
C CYS A 368 18.38 6.72 -3.68
N THR A 369 17.06 6.44 -3.69
CA THR A 369 16.09 7.29 -4.37
C THR A 369 15.97 8.66 -3.70
N ALA A 370 15.88 8.70 -2.37
CA ALA A 370 15.80 9.96 -1.63
C ALA A 370 17.04 10.84 -1.83
N LEU A 371 18.23 10.25 -1.87
CA LEU A 371 19.50 10.96 -2.08
C LEU A 371 19.73 11.40 -3.54
N HIS A 372 19.16 10.69 -4.52
CA HIS A 372 19.32 11.05 -5.94
C HIS A 372 18.30 12.09 -6.44
N VAL A 373 17.26 12.33 -5.67
CA VAL A 373 16.18 13.30 -6.01
C VAL A 373 16.42 14.67 -5.35
N LEU A 374 17.30 14.74 -4.36
CA LEU A 374 17.75 15.98 -3.71
C LEU A 374 19.05 16.50 -4.32
#